data_feb14cb1a32313d55c38fa51a2e50b68
#
_entry.id   feb14cb1a32313d55c38fa51a2e50b68
#
_cell.length_a   1.000
_cell.length_b   1.000
_cell.length_c   1.000
_cell.angle_alpha   90.00
_cell.angle_beta   90.00
_cell.angle_gamma   90.00
#
_symmetry.space_group_name_H-M   'P 1'
#
loop_
_entity.id
_entity.type
_entity.pdbx_description
1 polymer ?
#
loop_
_entity_poly.entity_id
_entity_poly.type
_entity_poly.pdbx_seq_one_letter_code
_entity_poly.pdbx_strand_id
1 'polypeptide(L)'
;MLSMLLLVILSALGMFMVSVPVGTGESAARYQRVAVARNMARAGATAAIARLPLVSPGGSPYVRRIPVGPDVTGRYSVTSRNAGAEMGTGSAGGSGFEEYDLVSVGSVTDRSAVEVRVVARIRYAPDLPGPKTRILKWEETGPR
;
A
#
# COMPACT_ATOMS: atom_id res chain seq x y z
N MET A 1 37.67 -45.63 -12.75
CA MET A 1 36.62 -45.48 -11.72
C MET A 1 36.64 -44.10 -11.03
N LEU A 2 37.80 -43.63 -10.60
CA LEU A 2 37.90 -42.30 -9.92
C LEU A 2 37.43 -41.13 -10.79
N SER A 3 37.72 -41.14 -12.09
CA SER A 3 37.31 -40.09 -13.04
C SER A 3 35.80 -40.00 -13.25
N MET A 4 35.08 -41.11 -13.23
CA MET A 4 33.62 -41.10 -13.32
C MET A 4 32.94 -40.52 -12.07
N LEU A 5 33.49 -40.82 -10.90
CA LEU A 5 33.00 -40.32 -9.65
C LEU A 5 33.19 -38.78 -9.54
N LEU A 6 34.32 -38.29 -10.02
CA LEU A 6 34.63 -36.86 -10.07
C LEU A 6 33.69 -36.10 -11.02
N LEU A 7 33.33 -36.72 -12.16
CA LEU A 7 32.41 -36.14 -13.14
C LEU A 7 30.98 -36.04 -12.59
N VAL A 8 30.54 -37.05 -11.83
CA VAL A 8 29.20 -37.03 -11.18
C VAL A 8 29.16 -35.96 -10.09
N ILE A 9 30.22 -35.81 -9.27
CA ILE A 9 30.27 -34.78 -8.23
C ILE A 9 30.27 -33.38 -8.85
N LEU A 10 31.05 -33.15 -9.91
CA LEU A 10 31.09 -31.86 -10.61
C LEU A 10 29.74 -31.52 -11.27
N SER A 11 29.07 -32.51 -11.84
CA SER A 11 27.74 -32.35 -12.44
C SER A 11 26.69 -31.99 -11.38
N ALA A 12 26.71 -32.66 -10.22
CA ALA A 12 25.79 -32.36 -9.13
C ALA A 12 26.05 -30.97 -8.52
N LEU A 13 27.31 -30.56 -8.35
CA LEU A 13 27.69 -29.22 -7.91
C LEU A 13 27.27 -28.14 -8.92
N GLY A 14 27.43 -28.41 -10.21
CA GLY A 14 26.97 -27.50 -11.27
C GLY A 14 25.46 -27.27 -11.25
N MET A 15 24.67 -28.33 -11.09
CA MET A 15 23.20 -28.22 -10.94
C MET A 15 22.80 -27.45 -9.70
N PHE A 16 23.50 -27.64 -8.59
CA PHE A 16 23.21 -26.92 -7.34
C PHE A 16 23.52 -25.43 -7.46
N MET A 17 24.59 -25.05 -8.12
CA MET A 17 24.92 -23.63 -8.34
C MET A 17 23.94 -22.90 -9.26
N VAL A 18 23.29 -23.59 -10.18
CA VAL A 18 22.29 -22.98 -11.09
C VAL A 18 20.93 -22.87 -10.43
N SER A 19 20.55 -23.78 -9.54
CA SER A 19 19.23 -23.77 -8.88
C SER A 19 19.12 -22.71 -7.77
N VAL A 20 20.20 -22.41 -7.06
CA VAL A 20 20.19 -21.42 -5.96
C VAL A 20 19.88 -19.98 -6.45
N PRO A 21 20.50 -19.44 -7.50
CA PRO A 21 20.20 -18.07 -7.96
C PRO A 21 18.80 -17.92 -8.56
N VAL A 22 18.19 -18.96 -9.13
CA VAL A 22 16.83 -18.88 -9.66
C VAL A 22 15.81 -18.71 -8.52
N GLY A 23 15.93 -19.47 -7.44
CA GLY A 23 15.06 -19.35 -6.27
C GLY A 23 15.21 -18.01 -5.54
N THR A 24 16.44 -17.49 -5.44
CA THR A 24 16.69 -16.17 -4.82
C THR A 24 16.16 -15.02 -5.69
N GLY A 25 16.23 -15.15 -7.01
CA GLY A 25 15.70 -14.15 -7.95
C GLY A 25 14.17 -14.01 -7.87
N GLU A 26 13.44 -15.11 -7.80
CA GLU A 26 11.99 -15.08 -7.63
C GLU A 26 11.56 -14.48 -6.29
N SER A 27 12.25 -14.84 -5.22
CA SER A 27 12.00 -14.28 -3.90
C SER A 27 12.27 -12.78 -3.88
N ALA A 28 13.39 -12.32 -4.45
CA ALA A 28 13.72 -10.90 -4.53
C ALA A 28 12.67 -10.13 -5.36
N ALA A 29 12.26 -10.67 -6.51
CA ALA A 29 11.21 -10.06 -7.33
C ALA A 29 9.87 -9.95 -6.58
N ARG A 30 9.50 -10.98 -5.81
CA ARG A 30 8.30 -10.94 -4.96
C ARG A 30 8.38 -9.87 -3.89
N TYR A 31 9.50 -9.77 -3.18
CA TYR A 31 9.72 -8.73 -2.18
C TYR A 31 9.65 -7.32 -2.78
N GLN A 32 10.24 -7.11 -3.94
CA GLN A 32 10.18 -5.84 -4.65
C GLN A 32 8.73 -5.46 -5.00
N ARG A 33 7.92 -6.40 -5.52
CA ARG A 33 6.50 -6.16 -5.83
C ARG A 33 5.70 -5.79 -4.59
N VAL A 34 5.90 -6.50 -3.49
CA VAL A 34 5.25 -6.20 -2.21
C VAL A 34 5.63 -4.79 -1.72
N ALA A 35 6.90 -4.42 -1.83
CA ALA A 35 7.36 -3.09 -1.46
C ALA A 35 6.72 -1.99 -2.32
N VAL A 36 6.63 -2.21 -3.63
CA VAL A 36 5.95 -1.28 -4.54
C VAL A 36 4.47 -1.17 -4.22
N ALA A 37 3.75 -2.29 -4.05
CA ALA A 37 2.33 -2.28 -3.68
C ALA A 37 2.09 -1.55 -2.36
N ARG A 38 2.95 -1.75 -1.36
CA ARG A 38 2.90 -1.05 -0.08
C ARG A 38 3.09 0.46 -0.24
N ASN A 39 4.08 0.86 -1.02
CA ASN A 39 4.33 2.27 -1.30
C ASN A 39 3.17 2.91 -2.06
N MET A 40 2.54 2.20 -3.00
CA MET A 40 1.32 2.65 -3.68
C MET A 40 0.16 2.84 -2.70
N ALA A 41 -0.08 1.90 -1.79
CA ALA A 41 -1.13 2.01 -0.78
C ALA A 41 -0.90 3.23 0.14
N ARG A 42 0.32 3.44 0.61
CA ARG A 42 0.71 4.60 1.43
C ARG A 42 0.54 5.91 0.66
N ALA A 43 1.02 5.98 -0.57
CA ALA A 43 0.89 7.15 -1.42
C ALA A 43 -0.59 7.50 -1.67
N GLY A 44 -1.45 6.50 -1.89
CA GLY A 44 -2.88 6.69 -2.03
C GLY A 44 -3.52 7.27 -0.77
N ALA A 45 -3.23 6.71 0.40
CA ALA A 45 -3.73 7.20 1.68
C ALA A 45 -3.28 8.66 1.94
N THR A 46 -1.99 8.95 1.75
CA THR A 46 -1.43 10.30 1.93
C THR A 46 -2.05 11.31 0.95
N ALA A 47 -2.22 10.92 -0.32
CA ALA A 47 -2.86 11.77 -1.32
C ALA A 47 -4.33 12.07 -1.00
N ALA A 48 -5.06 11.11 -0.42
CA ALA A 48 -6.42 11.32 0.03
C ALA A 48 -6.50 12.26 1.23
N ILE A 49 -5.60 12.10 2.21
CA ILE A 49 -5.50 12.99 3.38
C ILE A 49 -5.24 14.43 2.94
N ALA A 50 -4.32 14.63 2.00
CA ALA A 50 -3.99 15.96 1.49
C ALA A 50 -5.13 16.63 0.71
N ARG A 51 -6.14 15.84 0.28
CA ARG A 51 -7.30 16.30 -0.48
C ARG A 51 -8.59 16.39 0.31
N LEU A 52 -8.56 16.10 1.59
CA LEU A 52 -9.72 16.35 2.46
C LEU A 52 -10.03 17.85 2.52
N PRO A 53 -11.26 18.28 2.39
CA PRO A 53 -12.54 17.56 2.32
C PRO A 53 -13.01 17.18 0.90
N LEU A 54 -12.20 17.33 -0.14
CA LEU A 54 -12.60 17.12 -1.55
C LEU A 54 -12.89 15.64 -1.87
N VAL A 55 -12.45 14.71 -1.03
CA VAL A 55 -12.77 13.28 -1.17
C VAL A 55 -14.11 13.03 -0.49
N SER A 56 -15.20 13.10 -1.29
CA SER A 56 -16.56 12.88 -0.77
C SER A 56 -16.70 11.48 -0.17
N PRO A 57 -17.21 11.35 1.06
CA PRO A 57 -17.50 10.05 1.67
C PRO A 57 -18.53 9.28 0.83
N GLY A 58 -18.25 8.01 0.57
CA GLY A 58 -19.13 7.15 -0.22
C GLY A 58 -19.13 7.42 -1.73
N GLY A 59 -18.26 8.31 -2.21
CA GLY A 59 -18.06 8.55 -3.64
C GLY A 59 -17.32 7.41 -4.34
N SER A 60 -17.21 7.53 -5.67
CA SER A 60 -16.44 6.59 -6.48
C SER A 60 -14.98 6.52 -6.01
N PRO A 61 -14.35 5.33 -6.05
CA PRO A 61 -12.96 5.19 -5.62
C PRO A 61 -12.04 6.11 -6.42
N TYR A 62 -11.18 6.84 -5.73
CA TYR A 62 -10.12 7.60 -6.37
C TYR A 62 -9.01 6.65 -6.81
N VAL A 63 -8.83 6.50 -8.10
CA VAL A 63 -7.86 5.56 -8.68
C VAL A 63 -6.77 6.32 -9.42
N ARG A 64 -5.50 5.95 -9.18
CA ARG A 64 -4.37 6.46 -9.95
C ARG A 64 -3.44 5.31 -10.35
N ARG A 65 -2.91 5.40 -11.57
CA ARG A 65 -1.90 4.48 -12.09
C ARG A 65 -0.59 5.25 -12.24
N ILE A 66 0.51 4.62 -11.87
CA ILE A 66 1.84 5.20 -11.92
C ILE A 66 2.78 4.17 -12.56
N PRO A 67 3.47 4.49 -13.66
CA PRO A 67 4.49 3.61 -14.22
C PRO A 67 5.64 3.50 -13.21
N VAL A 68 6.02 2.28 -12.88
CA VAL A 68 7.09 1.98 -11.91
C VAL A 68 8.30 1.39 -12.62
N GLY A 69 8.11 0.84 -13.80
CA GLY A 69 9.13 0.25 -14.64
C GLY A 69 8.64 0.10 -16.08
N PRO A 70 9.48 -0.44 -16.98
CA PRO A 70 9.14 -0.57 -18.41
C PRO A 70 7.82 -1.30 -18.64
N ASP A 71 7.59 -2.39 -17.90
CA ASP A 71 6.40 -3.24 -18.05
C ASP A 71 5.59 -3.38 -16.75
N VAL A 72 5.89 -2.55 -15.75
CA VAL A 72 5.29 -2.62 -14.42
C VAL A 72 4.52 -1.35 -14.11
N THR A 73 3.23 -1.50 -13.87
CA THR A 73 2.36 -0.40 -13.48
C THR A 73 1.89 -0.59 -12.03
N GLY A 74 2.22 0.38 -11.20
CA GLY A 74 1.64 0.50 -9.86
C GLY A 74 0.28 1.20 -9.94
N ARG A 75 -0.66 0.74 -9.16
CA ARG A 75 -2.00 1.33 -9.03
C ARG A 75 -2.35 1.49 -7.57
N TYR A 76 -2.99 2.58 -7.22
CA TYR A 76 -3.70 2.67 -5.96
C TYR A 76 -5.16 3.08 -6.17
N SER A 77 -6.01 2.58 -5.28
CA SER A 77 -7.43 2.89 -5.21
C SER A 77 -7.77 3.29 -3.79
N VAL A 78 -8.37 4.46 -3.61
CA VAL A 78 -8.75 4.95 -2.28
C VAL A 78 -10.24 5.13 -2.22
N THR A 79 -10.85 4.57 -1.17
CA THR A 79 -12.24 4.80 -0.80
C THR A 79 -12.28 5.51 0.53
N SER A 80 -13.18 6.46 0.68
CA SER A 80 -13.44 7.16 1.93
C SER A 80 -14.85 6.86 2.43
N ARG A 81 -14.98 6.72 3.75
CA ARG A 81 -16.26 6.57 4.43
C ARG A 81 -16.31 7.56 5.58
N ASN A 82 -17.43 8.23 5.76
CA ASN A 82 -17.65 9.01 6.96
C ASN A 82 -17.81 8.07 8.15
N ALA A 83 -16.98 8.22 9.17
CA ALA A 83 -16.98 7.37 10.37
C ALA A 83 -17.78 8.00 11.51
N GLY A 84 -18.09 9.29 11.41
CA GLY A 84 -18.86 10.05 12.39
C GLY A 84 -18.62 11.54 12.25
N ALA A 85 -19.58 12.32 12.70
CA ALA A 85 -19.42 13.75 12.90
C ALA A 85 -19.88 14.04 14.32
N GLU A 86 -19.02 14.55 15.16
CA GLU A 86 -19.43 15.10 16.44
C GLU A 86 -19.59 16.62 16.29
N MET A 87 -20.83 17.08 16.31
CA MET A 87 -21.11 18.48 16.60
C MET A 87 -20.92 18.65 18.12
N GLY A 88 -19.88 19.38 18.50
CA GLY A 88 -19.69 19.74 19.89
C GLY A 88 -20.89 20.52 20.41
N THR A 89 -21.73 19.89 21.22
CA THR A 89 -22.83 20.50 21.95
C THR A 89 -22.27 21.32 23.13
N GLY A 90 -21.53 22.38 22.83
CA GLY A 90 -20.94 23.21 23.84
C GLY A 90 -20.77 24.64 23.36
N SER A 91 -21.66 25.51 23.75
CA SER A 91 -21.52 26.98 23.76
C SER A 91 -21.09 27.64 22.45
N ALA A 92 -21.91 28.52 21.93
CA ALA A 92 -21.77 29.42 20.77
C ALA A 92 -20.33 29.51 20.16
N GLY A 93 -19.98 28.60 19.26
CA GLY A 93 -18.67 28.55 18.64
C GLY A 93 -18.09 27.14 18.53
N GLY A 94 -18.93 26.08 18.56
CA GLY A 94 -18.48 24.68 18.54
C GLY A 94 -17.72 24.35 17.25
N SER A 95 -16.41 24.17 17.38
CA SER A 95 -15.55 23.63 16.33
C SER A 95 -15.96 22.18 16.07
N GLY A 96 -16.75 21.99 15.00
CA GLY A 96 -17.11 20.66 14.53
C GLY A 96 -15.89 19.94 13.97
N PHE A 97 -15.80 18.66 14.24
CA PHE A 97 -14.84 17.81 13.53
C PHE A 97 -15.56 16.67 12.84
N GLU A 98 -14.97 16.21 11.76
CA GLU A 98 -15.46 15.08 10.98
C GLU A 98 -14.42 13.95 11.03
N GLU A 99 -14.88 12.72 11.21
CA GLU A 99 -14.02 11.55 11.15
C GLU A 99 -14.24 10.78 9.85
N TYR A 100 -13.15 10.40 9.23
CA TYR A 100 -13.12 9.65 7.98
C TYR A 100 -12.35 8.36 8.15
N ASP A 101 -12.93 7.24 7.70
CA ASP A 101 -12.21 6.01 7.47
C ASP A 101 -11.78 5.98 6.01
N LEU A 102 -10.46 5.99 5.78
CA LEU A 102 -9.85 5.87 4.46
C LEU A 102 -9.32 4.44 4.28
N VAL A 103 -9.64 3.85 3.16
CA VAL A 103 -9.09 2.56 2.75
C VAL A 103 -8.35 2.76 1.44
N SER A 104 -7.04 2.59 1.47
CA SER A 104 -6.18 2.65 0.29
C SER A 104 -5.66 1.26 -0.04
N VAL A 105 -5.90 0.81 -1.26
CA VAL A 105 -5.39 -0.45 -1.79
C VAL A 105 -4.35 -0.12 -2.84
N GLY A 106 -3.11 -0.55 -2.59
CA GLY A 106 -2.03 -0.49 -3.56
C GLY A 106 -1.83 -1.84 -4.22
N SER A 107 -1.73 -1.84 -5.53
CA SER A 107 -1.50 -3.04 -6.32
C SER A 107 -0.45 -2.82 -7.38
N VAL A 108 0.20 -3.91 -7.77
CA VAL A 108 1.12 -3.96 -8.90
C VAL A 108 0.55 -4.91 -9.92
N THR A 109 0.38 -4.43 -11.13
CA THR A 109 -0.06 -5.26 -12.26
C THR A 109 1.17 -5.73 -13.02
N ASP A 110 1.52 -6.97 -12.80
CA ASP A 110 2.51 -7.76 -13.51
C ASP A 110 1.95 -9.20 -13.61
N ARG A 111 2.75 -10.17 -13.96
CA ARG A 111 2.36 -11.60 -14.10
C ARG A 111 1.68 -12.20 -12.86
N SER A 112 1.85 -11.60 -11.68
CA SER A 112 1.13 -11.95 -10.45
C SER A 112 0.67 -10.69 -9.74
N ALA A 113 -0.64 -10.54 -9.53
CA ALA A 113 -1.19 -9.42 -8.78
C ALA A 113 -0.79 -9.53 -7.30
N VAL A 114 -0.22 -8.45 -6.77
CA VAL A 114 0.07 -8.30 -5.35
C VAL A 114 -0.69 -7.08 -4.86
N GLU A 115 -1.46 -7.25 -3.80
CA GLU A 115 -2.23 -6.17 -3.19
C GLU A 115 -1.83 -5.95 -1.74
N VAL A 116 -1.68 -4.70 -1.35
CA VAL A 116 -1.46 -4.27 0.03
C VAL A 116 -2.53 -3.24 0.38
N ARG A 117 -3.09 -3.36 1.57
CA ARG A 117 -4.16 -2.49 2.06
C ARG A 117 -3.68 -1.64 3.23
N VAL A 118 -3.97 -0.35 3.17
CA VAL A 118 -3.79 0.61 4.27
C VAL A 118 -5.17 1.10 4.69
N VAL A 119 -5.46 1.03 5.98
CA VAL A 119 -6.65 1.59 6.60
C VAL A 119 -6.22 2.72 7.53
N ALA A 120 -6.73 3.92 7.30
CA ALA A 120 -6.43 5.07 8.13
C ALA A 120 -7.73 5.69 8.65
N ARG A 121 -7.82 5.96 9.96
CA ARG A 121 -8.86 6.79 10.54
C ARG A 121 -8.31 8.18 10.78
N ILE A 122 -9.03 9.18 10.32
CA ILE A 122 -8.57 10.56 10.29
C ILE A 122 -9.65 11.45 10.85
N ARG A 123 -9.24 12.39 11.70
CA ARG A 123 -10.08 13.49 12.16
C ARG A 123 -9.71 14.74 11.37
N TYR A 124 -10.70 15.39 10.79
CA TYR A 124 -10.57 16.65 10.09
C TYR A 124 -11.33 17.74 10.83
N ALA A 125 -10.66 18.81 11.17
CA ALA A 125 -11.20 19.94 11.90
C ALA A 125 -10.78 21.25 11.20
N PRO A 126 -11.60 21.78 10.28
CA PRO A 126 -11.26 22.95 9.46
C PRO A 126 -11.11 24.23 10.28
N ASP A 127 -11.87 24.34 11.37
CA ASP A 127 -12.01 25.57 12.16
C ASP A 127 -11.06 25.68 13.35
N LEU A 128 -10.28 24.61 13.63
CA LEU A 128 -9.31 24.63 14.74
C LEU A 128 -8.00 25.29 14.32
N PRO A 129 -7.38 26.07 15.20
CA PRO A 129 -6.00 26.55 15.00
C PRO A 129 -5.03 25.37 15.06
N GLY A 130 -4.18 25.23 14.02
CA GLY A 130 -3.20 24.16 13.96
C GLY A 130 -3.40 23.21 12.76
N PRO A 131 -2.85 22.00 12.81
CA PRO A 131 -2.99 21.05 11.71
C PRO A 131 -4.44 20.61 11.60
N LYS A 132 -5.06 20.92 10.47
CA LYS A 132 -6.48 20.62 10.17
C LYS A 132 -6.80 19.13 10.14
N THR A 133 -5.78 18.30 10.01
CA THR A 133 -5.93 16.85 9.83
C THR A 133 -5.08 16.12 10.88
N ARG A 134 -5.69 15.20 11.60
CA ARG A 134 -5.01 14.33 12.56
C ARG A 134 -5.28 12.87 12.26
N ILE A 135 -4.22 12.08 12.12
CA ILE A 135 -4.34 10.64 11.96
C ILE A 135 -4.59 10.03 13.35
N LEU A 136 -5.72 9.34 13.51
CA LEU A 136 -6.10 8.66 14.74
C LEU A 136 -5.64 7.21 14.76
N LYS A 137 -5.69 6.55 13.59
CA LYS A 137 -5.33 5.15 13.42
C LYS A 137 -4.68 4.96 12.05
N TRP A 138 -3.67 4.09 12.01
CA TRP A 138 -3.03 3.67 10.77
C TRP A 138 -2.71 2.18 10.86
N GLU A 139 -3.26 1.40 9.96
CA GLU A 139 -3.06 -0.04 9.90
C GLU A 139 -2.67 -0.46 8.49
N GLU A 140 -1.67 -1.32 8.39
CA GLU A 140 -1.26 -1.94 7.13
C GLU A 140 -1.53 -3.44 7.21
N THR A 141 -2.23 -3.94 6.22
CA THR A 141 -2.44 -5.39 6.07
C THR A 141 -1.48 -5.90 5.01
N GLY A 142 -0.80 -7.00 5.32
CA GLY A 142 0.16 -7.64 4.44
C GLY A 142 -0.42 -8.07 3.08
N PRO A 143 0.44 -8.53 2.16
CA PRO A 143 0.04 -8.91 0.82
C PRO A 143 -0.97 -10.08 0.85
N ARG A 144 -1.98 -9.94 0.02
CA ARG A 144 -2.90 -11.02 -0.37
C ARG A 144 -2.56 -11.49 -1.76
#